data_262bf6684584d292e29d812c967dd5cc
#
_entry.id   262bf6684584d292e29d812c967dd5cc
#
_cell.length_a   1.000
_cell.length_b   1.000
_cell.length_c   1.000
_cell.angle_alpha   90.00
_cell.angle_beta   90.00
_cell.angle_gamma   90.00
#
_symmetry.space_group_name_H-M   'P 1'
#
loop_
_entity.id
_entity.type
_entity.pdbx_description
1 polymer ?
#
loop_
_entity_poly.entity_id
_entity_poly.type
_entity_poly.pdbx_seq_one_letter_code
_entity_poly.pdbx_strand_id
1 'polypeptide(L)' 'MYFKRIEDLRQDNDMTQQQVADLLHCQREVYRRYEKGIREIPVSYAIILARHYDVTVDYLLGVSDKKN' A
#
# COMPACT_ATOMS: atom_id res chain seq x y z
N MET A 1 -2.77 11.87 4.20
CA MET A 1 -2.37 12.09 2.79
C MET A 1 -2.79 10.90 1.94
N TYR A 2 -3.31 11.16 0.76
CA TYR A 2 -3.80 10.11 -0.14
C TYR A 2 -2.70 9.64 -1.08
N PHE A 3 -2.32 8.37 -0.98
CA PHE A 3 -1.33 7.76 -1.86
C PHE A 3 -2.02 6.80 -2.83
N LYS A 4 -2.48 7.34 -3.96
CA LYS A 4 -3.28 6.58 -4.93
C LYS A 4 -2.57 5.33 -5.46
N ARG A 5 -1.24 5.36 -5.54
CA ARG A 5 -0.47 4.23 -6.08
C ARG A 5 -0.60 2.97 -5.22
N ILE A 6 -0.88 3.11 -3.93
CA ILE A 6 -1.13 1.96 -3.05
C ILE A 6 -2.33 1.16 -3.56
N GLU A 7 -3.42 1.84 -3.88
CA GLU A 7 -4.60 1.19 -4.47
C GLU A 7 -4.31 0.64 -5.86
N ASP A 8 -3.60 1.41 -6.69
CA ASP A 8 -3.27 1.00 -8.05
C ASP A 8 -2.44 -0.30 -8.04
N LEU A 9 -1.43 -0.39 -7.18
CA LEU A 9 -0.60 -1.59 -7.08
C LEU A 9 -1.40 -2.79 -6.58
N ARG A 10 -2.32 -2.57 -5.64
CA ARG A 10 -3.18 -3.65 -5.16
C ARG A 10 -4.03 -4.20 -6.31
N GLN A 11 -4.67 -3.31 -7.07
CA GLN A 11 -5.51 -3.70 -8.19
C GLN A 11 -4.70 -4.36 -9.31
N ASP A 12 -3.52 -3.83 -9.61
CA ASP A 12 -2.63 -4.38 -10.63
C ASP A 12 -2.19 -5.82 -10.28
N ASN A 13 -2.13 -6.13 -9.00
CA ASN A 13 -1.76 -7.46 -8.53
C ASN A 13 -2.98 -8.33 -8.19
N ASP A 14 -4.16 -7.91 -8.59
CA ASP A 14 -5.42 -8.66 -8.41
C ASP A 14 -5.69 -9.03 -6.95
N MET A 15 -5.35 -8.14 -6.02
CA MET A 15 -5.53 -8.37 -4.59
C MET A 15 -6.76 -7.62 -4.08
N THR A 16 -7.47 -8.23 -3.14
CA THR A 16 -8.55 -7.56 -2.41
C THR A 16 -7.97 -6.75 -1.24
N GLN A 17 -8.77 -5.82 -0.73
CA GLN A 17 -8.37 -5.08 0.48
C GLN A 17 -8.14 -6.03 1.66
N GLN A 18 -8.96 -7.10 1.77
CA GLN A 18 -8.79 -8.09 2.84
C GLN A 18 -7.47 -8.82 2.72
N GLN A 19 -7.06 -9.20 1.51
CA GLN A 19 -5.80 -9.89 1.30
C GLN A 19 -4.60 -9.02 1.71
N VAL A 20 -4.64 -7.73 1.38
CA VAL A 20 -3.56 -6.82 1.78
C VAL A 20 -3.59 -6.57 3.28
N ALA A 21 -4.78 -6.43 3.87
CA ALA A 21 -4.90 -6.28 5.32
C ALA A 21 -4.31 -7.50 6.04
N ASP A 22 -4.57 -8.70 5.53
CA ASP A 22 -4.00 -9.93 6.09
C ASP A 22 -2.48 -9.94 6.00
N LEU A 23 -1.93 -9.46 4.88
CA LEU A 23 -0.48 -9.34 4.69
C LEU A 23 0.12 -8.39 5.73
N LEU A 24 -0.58 -7.32 6.07
CA LEU A 24 -0.13 -6.34 7.06
C LEU A 24 -0.51 -6.71 8.49
N HIS A 25 -1.23 -7.80 8.69
CA HIS A 25 -1.74 -8.23 10.00
C HIS A 25 -2.60 -7.15 10.66
N CYS A 26 -3.46 -6.50 9.86
CA CYS A 26 -4.40 -5.51 10.36
C CYS A 26 -5.80 -5.82 9.83
N GLN A 27 -6.79 -5.12 10.35
CA GLN A 27 -8.17 -5.30 9.92
C GLN A 27 -8.39 -4.62 8.56
N ARG A 28 -9.30 -5.18 7.76
CA ARG A 28 -9.64 -4.63 6.44
C ARG A 28 -10.02 -3.16 6.51
N GLU A 29 -10.82 -2.78 7.52
CA GLU A 29 -11.26 -1.38 7.68
C GLU A 29 -10.08 -0.44 7.95
N VAL A 30 -9.10 -0.89 8.70
CA VAL A 30 -7.89 -0.11 8.99
C VAL A 30 -7.10 0.10 7.70
N TYR A 31 -6.88 -0.97 6.92
CA TYR A 31 -6.18 -0.85 5.65
C TYR A 31 -6.94 0.06 4.69
N ARG A 32 -8.28 -0.06 4.63
CA ARG A 32 -9.10 0.79 3.76
C ARG A 32 -8.85 2.28 4.05
N ARG A 33 -8.72 2.63 5.32
CA ARG A 33 -8.45 4.02 5.70
C ARG A 33 -7.08 4.50 5.22
N TYR A 34 -6.07 3.63 5.24
CA TYR A 34 -4.77 3.95 4.68
C TYR A 34 -4.88 4.18 3.18
N GLU A 35 -5.58 3.30 2.48
CA GLU A 35 -5.72 3.38 1.03
C GLU A 35 -6.48 4.64 0.60
N LYS A 36 -7.46 5.06 1.38
CA LYS A 36 -8.27 6.23 1.07
C LYS A 36 -7.68 7.55 1.59
N GLY A 37 -6.53 7.50 2.25
CA GLY A 37 -5.89 8.70 2.77
C GLY A 37 -6.54 9.29 4.01
N ILE A 38 -7.49 8.58 4.60
CA ILE A 38 -8.14 9.01 5.84
C ILE A 38 -7.16 8.90 7.00
N ARG A 39 -6.25 7.94 6.94
CA ARG A 39 -5.25 7.69 7.96
C ARG A 39 -3.90 7.44 7.29
N GLU A 40 -2.83 7.98 7.86
CA GLU A 40 -1.51 7.79 7.28
C GLU A 40 -0.99 6.37 7.52
N ILE A 41 -0.44 5.77 6.46
CA ILE A 41 0.12 4.44 6.56
C ILE A 41 1.43 4.48 7.34
N PRO A 42 1.63 3.60 8.33
CA PRO A 42 2.90 3.51 9.04
C PRO A 42 4.04 3.13 8.09
N VAL A 43 5.24 3.64 8.35
CA VAL A 43 6.42 3.35 7.53
C VAL A 43 6.67 1.84 7.45
N SER A 44 6.50 1.12 8.54
CA SER A 44 6.69 -0.34 8.56
C SER A 44 5.75 -1.05 7.57
N TYR A 45 4.51 -0.61 7.47
CA TYR A 45 3.55 -1.16 6.51
C TYR A 45 3.92 -0.81 5.08
N ALA A 46 4.38 0.42 4.86
CA ALA A 46 4.83 0.83 3.52
C ALA A 46 6.00 -0.03 3.05
N ILE A 47 6.93 -0.34 3.93
CA ILE A 47 8.06 -1.21 3.60
C ILE A 47 7.59 -2.62 3.24
N ILE A 48 6.64 -3.17 4.00
CA ILE A 48 6.09 -4.50 3.71
C ILE A 48 5.44 -4.51 2.33
N LEU A 49 4.63 -3.51 2.01
CA LEU A 49 3.95 -3.43 0.72
C LEU A 49 4.95 -3.24 -0.43
N ALA A 50 5.95 -2.39 -0.25
CA ALA A 50 6.98 -2.17 -1.26
C ALA A 50 7.72 -3.47 -1.60
N ARG A 51 8.07 -4.25 -0.59
CA ARG A 51 8.71 -5.55 -0.78
C ARG A 51 7.79 -6.55 -1.46
N HIS A 52 6.52 -6.57 -1.06
CA HIS A 52 5.55 -7.49 -1.64
C HIS A 52 5.33 -7.21 -3.13
N TYR A 53 5.24 -5.94 -3.50
CA TYR A 53 5.03 -5.53 -4.89
C TYR A 53 6.33 -5.41 -5.69
N ASP A 54 7.48 -5.66 -5.05
CA ASP A 54 8.80 -5.55 -5.67
C ASP A 54 9.04 -4.15 -6.26
N VAL A 55 8.75 -3.14 -5.47
CA VAL A 55 8.97 -1.73 -5.81
C VAL A 55 9.66 -1.03 -4.65
N THR A 56 10.16 0.19 -4.91
CA THR A 56 10.70 1.02 -3.83
C THR A 56 9.56 1.65 -3.02
N VAL A 57 9.86 2.06 -1.79
CA VAL A 57 8.90 2.82 -0.98
C VAL A 57 8.57 4.14 -1.68
N ASP A 58 9.55 4.78 -2.30
CA ASP A 58 9.33 6.03 -3.03
C ASP A 58 8.33 5.84 -4.18
N TYR A 59 8.44 4.74 -4.91
CA TYR A 59 7.47 4.43 -5.96
C TYR A 59 6.08 4.16 -5.36
N LEU A 60 6.03 3.39 -4.30
CA LEU A 60 4.77 3.05 -3.62
C LEU A 60 4.01 4.32 -3.20
N LEU A 61 4.73 5.31 -2.68
CA LEU A 61 4.14 6.55 -2.20
C LEU A 61 3.99 7.62 -3.29
N GLY A 62 4.40 7.31 -4.53
CA GLY A 62 4.26 8.23 -5.64
C GLY A 62 5.29 9.35 -5.67
N VAL A 63 6.36 9.24 -4.89
CA VAL A 63 7.45 10.22 -4.86
C VAL A 63 8.37 10.06 -6.07
N SER A 64 8.45 8.85 -6.59
CA SER A 64 9.30 8.52 -7.74
C SER A 64 8.52 7.65 -8.72
N ASP A 65 8.80 7.77 -10.01
CA ASP A 65 8.22 6.90 -11.04
C ASP A 65 9.08 5.67 -11.31
N LYS A 66 10.21 5.55 -10.65
CA LYS A 66 11.10 4.39 -10.80
C LYS A 66 10.71 3.32 -9.78
N LYS A 67 10.38 2.12 -10.28
CA LYS A 67 10.00 1.00 -9.41
C LYS A 67 11.17 0.46 -8.60
N ASN A 68 12.37 0.55 -9.14
CA ASN A 68 13.58 0.04 -8.49
C ASN A 68 14.64 1.12 -8.37
#